data_1ae0bad95d1e0d888b2e7dc7f12deb7d
#
_entry.id   1ae0bad95d1e0d888b2e7dc7f12deb7d
#
_cell.length_a   1.000
_cell.length_b   1.000
_cell.length_c   1.000
_cell.angle_alpha   90.00
_cell.angle_beta   90.00
_cell.angle_gamma   90.00
#
_symmetry.space_group_name_H-M   'P 1'
#
loop_
_entity.id
_entity.type
_entity.pdbx_description
1 polymer ?
#
loop_
_entity_poly.entity_id
_entity_poly.type
_entity_poly.pdbx_seq_one_letter_code
_entity_poly.pdbx_strand_id
1 'polypeptide(L)'
;HLADLCVRNKQYDRARELLQLSLQKRPDLIRELPIIAQACMAQGNFDRANELFSDYLDRVDGAERAYYDDITFIGSEGEIAAYAATANREERREFLRRFWTGRDAVPATPVNERLLEHYRRVWVAWNRYGEHQSPWDRRGEIYIRYGEPDYRARSDEIDFVKSADMRVQRVKERLALGLYGSEFVINVSSLHQGPVYPVRGTGQSPQIVAAGGSSQVPWESWIYFGLGGGIEVTFT
;
A
#
# COMPACT_ATOMS: atom_id res chain seq x y z
N HIS A 1 -16.51 -3.88 -7.55
CA HIS A 1 -17.43 -2.73 -7.59
C HIS A 1 -17.06 -1.77 -8.72
N LEU A 2 -18.04 -1.33 -9.54
CA LEU A 2 -17.78 -0.40 -10.67
C LEU A 2 -17.17 0.93 -10.20
N ALA A 3 -17.65 1.45 -9.07
CA ALA A 3 -17.13 2.68 -8.49
C ALA A 3 -15.67 2.58 -8.04
N ASP A 4 -15.25 1.47 -7.45
CA ASP A 4 -13.85 1.24 -7.10
C ASP A 4 -12.96 1.19 -8.36
N LEU A 5 -13.44 0.56 -9.43
CA LEU A 5 -12.75 0.59 -10.72
C LEU A 5 -12.63 2.02 -11.27
N CYS A 6 -13.67 2.85 -11.14
CA CYS A 6 -13.60 4.26 -11.53
C CYS A 6 -12.54 5.03 -10.72
N VAL A 7 -12.46 4.81 -9.40
CA VAL A 7 -11.42 5.43 -8.55
C VAL A 7 -10.03 4.99 -9.00
N ARG A 8 -9.80 3.70 -9.25
CA ARG A 8 -8.52 3.17 -9.75
C ARG A 8 -8.11 3.79 -11.09
N ASN A 9 -9.09 4.01 -11.97
CA ASN A 9 -8.90 4.64 -13.28
C ASN A 9 -8.93 6.17 -13.23
N LYS A 10 -8.86 6.77 -12.03
CA LYS A 10 -8.87 8.24 -11.80
C LYS A 10 -10.12 8.95 -12.35
N GLN A 11 -11.23 8.24 -12.53
CA GLN A 11 -12.52 8.76 -12.93
C GLN A 11 -13.37 9.14 -11.70
N TYR A 12 -12.86 10.08 -10.90
CA TYR A 12 -13.40 10.39 -9.56
C TYR A 12 -14.83 10.93 -9.57
N ASP A 13 -15.16 11.79 -10.52
CA ASP A 13 -16.53 12.34 -10.62
C ASP A 13 -17.55 11.25 -10.92
N ARG A 14 -17.21 10.35 -11.85
CA ARG A 14 -18.06 9.20 -12.19
C ARG A 14 -18.22 8.23 -11.01
N ALA A 15 -17.15 8.00 -10.26
CA ALA A 15 -17.22 7.21 -9.03
C ALA A 15 -18.20 7.81 -8.03
N ARG A 16 -18.11 9.13 -7.79
CA ARG A 16 -19.01 9.86 -6.88
C ARG A 16 -20.46 9.78 -7.31
N GLU A 17 -20.77 10.06 -8.59
CA GLU A 17 -22.12 9.98 -9.12
C GLU A 17 -22.77 8.60 -8.91
N LEU A 18 -22.03 7.53 -9.28
CA LEU A 18 -22.48 6.16 -9.11
C LEU A 18 -22.80 5.83 -7.65
N LEU A 19 -21.93 6.25 -6.74
CA LEU A 19 -22.06 5.96 -5.31
C LEU A 19 -23.14 6.83 -4.64
N GLN A 20 -23.30 8.08 -5.04
CA GLN A 20 -24.40 8.93 -4.56
C GLN A 20 -25.76 8.35 -4.95
N LEU A 21 -25.90 7.87 -6.17
CA LEU A 21 -27.13 7.18 -6.62
C LEU A 21 -27.37 5.88 -5.84
N SER A 22 -26.31 5.14 -5.53
CA SER A 22 -26.38 3.91 -4.74
C SER A 22 -26.83 4.20 -3.30
N LEU A 23 -26.22 5.18 -2.65
CA LEU A 23 -26.54 5.57 -1.27
C LEU A 23 -27.93 6.20 -1.13
N GLN A 24 -28.41 6.92 -2.15
CA GLN A 24 -29.81 7.43 -2.17
C GLN A 24 -30.84 6.29 -2.15
N LYS A 25 -30.54 5.19 -2.85
CA LYS A 25 -31.39 3.99 -2.88
C LYS A 25 -31.22 3.09 -1.67
N ARG A 26 -30.02 3.02 -1.14
CA ARG A 26 -29.60 2.12 -0.07
C ARG A 26 -28.65 2.85 0.90
N PRO A 27 -29.17 3.64 1.87
CA PRO A 27 -28.35 4.37 2.84
C PRO A 27 -27.59 3.46 3.81
N ASP A 28 -27.93 2.18 3.85
CA ASP A 28 -27.27 1.14 4.64
C ASP A 28 -25.93 0.66 4.05
N LEU A 29 -25.60 1.04 2.81
CA LEU A 29 -24.37 0.63 2.14
C LEU A 29 -23.14 1.42 2.62
N ILE A 30 -22.82 1.29 3.92
CA ILE A 30 -21.70 2.03 4.54
C ILE A 30 -20.35 1.74 3.90
N ARG A 31 -20.15 0.55 3.32
CA ARG A 31 -18.89 0.15 2.67
C ARG A 31 -18.55 0.96 1.41
N GLU A 32 -19.48 1.75 0.93
CA GLU A 32 -19.26 2.68 -0.19
C GLU A 32 -18.65 4.01 0.26
N LEU A 33 -18.80 4.39 1.54
CA LEU A 33 -18.28 5.64 2.08
C LEU A 33 -16.78 5.81 1.90
N PRO A 34 -15.92 4.80 2.20
CA PRO A 34 -14.48 4.91 1.98
C PRO A 34 -14.09 5.08 0.50
N ILE A 35 -14.90 4.57 -0.43
CA ILE A 35 -14.63 4.74 -1.87
C ILE A 35 -14.87 6.20 -2.28
N ILE A 36 -15.96 6.81 -1.80
CA ILE A 36 -16.24 8.24 -2.02
C ILE A 36 -15.16 9.09 -1.35
N ALA A 37 -14.78 8.75 -0.12
CA ALA A 37 -13.73 9.46 0.61
C ALA A 37 -12.41 9.48 -0.18
N GLN A 38 -12.01 8.35 -0.78
CA GLN A 38 -10.82 8.28 -1.63
C GLN A 38 -10.93 9.19 -2.87
N ALA A 39 -12.11 9.25 -3.50
CA ALA A 39 -12.34 10.17 -4.62
C ALA A 39 -12.23 11.64 -4.16
N CYS A 40 -12.76 11.98 -2.99
CA CYS A 40 -12.64 13.30 -2.39
C CYS A 40 -11.19 13.66 -2.07
N MET A 41 -10.42 12.75 -1.47
CA MET A 41 -8.99 12.94 -1.20
C MET A 41 -8.20 13.22 -2.48
N ALA A 42 -8.46 12.47 -3.55
CA ALA A 42 -7.78 12.64 -4.83
C ALA A 42 -8.10 14.00 -5.50
N GLN A 43 -9.22 14.61 -5.13
CA GLN A 43 -9.64 15.95 -5.57
C GLN A 43 -9.24 17.07 -4.58
N GLY A 44 -8.51 16.75 -3.51
CA GLY A 44 -8.10 17.71 -2.48
C GLY A 44 -9.21 18.11 -1.50
N ASN A 45 -10.37 17.45 -1.54
CA ASN A 45 -11.47 17.73 -0.61
C ASN A 45 -11.33 16.86 0.65
N PHE A 46 -10.37 17.21 1.50
CA PHE A 46 -10.03 16.45 2.71
C PHE A 46 -11.10 16.57 3.80
N ASP A 47 -11.79 17.71 3.92
CA ASP A 47 -12.87 17.87 4.89
C ASP A 47 -13.98 16.86 4.63
N ARG A 48 -14.42 16.75 3.39
CA ARG A 48 -15.45 15.79 3.01
C ARG A 48 -14.99 14.33 3.14
N ALA A 49 -13.74 14.07 2.82
CA ALA A 49 -13.16 12.74 3.01
C ALA A 49 -13.14 12.34 4.49
N ASN A 50 -12.80 13.27 5.38
CA ASN A 50 -12.79 13.06 6.83
C ASN A 50 -14.20 12.77 7.37
N GLU A 51 -15.20 13.52 6.96
CA GLU A 51 -16.60 13.24 7.33
C GLU A 51 -17.04 11.83 6.92
N LEU A 52 -16.72 11.42 5.70
CA LEU A 52 -17.08 10.11 5.16
C LEU A 52 -16.37 8.95 5.87
N PHE A 53 -15.07 9.07 6.14
CA PHE A 53 -14.36 8.07 6.92
C PHE A 53 -14.85 8.02 8.37
N SER A 54 -15.15 9.17 8.99
CA SER A 54 -15.71 9.22 10.34
C SER A 54 -17.06 8.51 10.41
N ASP A 55 -17.99 8.83 9.49
CA ASP A 55 -19.31 8.16 9.41
C ASP A 55 -19.15 6.64 9.22
N TYR A 56 -18.23 6.23 8.34
CA TYR A 56 -17.92 4.81 8.14
C TYR A 56 -17.43 4.15 9.44
N LEU A 57 -16.41 4.72 10.07
CA LEU A 57 -15.79 4.16 11.27
C LEU A 57 -16.71 4.15 12.50
N ASP A 58 -17.69 5.04 12.55
CA ASP A 58 -18.69 5.05 13.62
C ASP A 58 -19.77 3.97 13.45
N ARG A 59 -19.91 3.44 12.25
CA ARG A 59 -20.96 2.45 11.88
C ARG A 59 -20.44 1.04 11.68
N VAL A 60 -19.15 0.83 11.48
CA VAL A 60 -18.56 -0.51 11.39
C VAL A 60 -18.46 -1.15 12.78
N ASP A 61 -18.36 -2.48 12.80
CA ASP A 61 -18.17 -3.20 14.04
C ASP A 61 -16.77 -2.92 14.68
N GLY A 62 -16.66 -3.25 15.96
CA GLY A 62 -15.45 -2.96 16.72
C GLY A 62 -14.22 -3.75 16.25
N ALA A 63 -14.41 -4.92 15.66
CA ALA A 63 -13.33 -5.73 15.13
C ALA A 63 -12.75 -5.11 13.85
N GLU A 64 -13.62 -4.64 12.96
CA GLU A 64 -13.20 -3.92 11.77
C GLU A 64 -12.53 -2.58 12.11
N ARG A 65 -13.11 -1.81 13.04
CA ARG A 65 -12.54 -0.55 13.49
C ARG A 65 -11.12 -0.72 14.05
N ALA A 66 -10.86 -1.83 14.75
CA ALA A 66 -9.55 -2.10 15.34
C ALA A 66 -8.41 -2.11 14.31
N TYR A 67 -8.68 -2.46 13.05
CA TYR A 67 -7.68 -2.41 11.98
C TYR A 67 -7.25 -0.98 11.64
N TYR A 68 -8.16 -0.01 11.75
CA TYR A 68 -7.87 1.41 11.48
C TYR A 68 -7.15 2.08 12.65
N ASP A 69 -7.31 1.54 13.85
CA ASP A 69 -6.64 2.01 15.07
C ASP A 69 -5.27 1.33 15.27
N ASP A 70 -4.94 0.28 14.50
CA ASP A 70 -3.69 -0.46 14.60
C ASP A 70 -2.52 0.33 13.99
N ILE A 71 -1.48 0.55 14.80
CA ILE A 71 -0.26 1.25 14.41
C ILE A 71 0.94 0.34 14.18
N THR A 72 0.76 -0.99 14.23
CA THR A 72 1.84 -1.99 14.18
C THR A 72 2.74 -1.83 12.94
N PHE A 73 2.16 -1.46 11.81
CA PHE A 73 2.92 -1.34 10.55
C PHE A 73 3.55 0.05 10.33
N ILE A 74 3.19 1.05 11.14
CA ILE A 74 3.58 2.45 10.92
C ILE A 74 4.25 3.12 12.12
N GLY A 75 4.09 2.55 13.31
CA GLY A 75 4.73 3.01 14.54
C GLY A 75 6.19 2.54 14.65
N SER A 76 6.98 3.25 15.44
CA SER A 76 8.25 2.74 15.95
C SER A 76 8.03 1.66 17.00
N GLU A 77 9.04 0.84 17.29
CA GLU A 77 8.96 -0.19 18.33
C GLU A 77 8.49 0.37 19.69
N GLY A 78 9.02 1.54 20.09
CA GLY A 78 8.63 2.19 21.33
C GLY A 78 7.16 2.67 21.33
N GLU A 79 6.67 3.19 20.21
CA GLU A 79 5.26 3.61 20.07
C GLU A 79 4.32 2.41 20.08
N ILE A 80 4.68 1.33 19.41
CA ILE A 80 3.90 0.08 19.40
C ILE A 80 3.82 -0.49 20.82
N ALA A 81 4.95 -0.54 21.53
CA ALA A 81 4.97 -1.00 22.92
C ALA A 81 4.14 -0.10 23.85
N ALA A 82 4.22 1.22 23.70
CA ALA A 82 3.43 2.17 24.47
C ALA A 82 1.93 2.06 24.17
N TYR A 83 1.56 1.86 22.90
CA TYR A 83 0.18 1.61 22.50
C TYR A 83 -0.38 0.32 23.11
N ALA A 84 0.40 -0.75 23.06
CA ALA A 84 0.03 -2.05 23.64
C ALA A 84 -0.12 -1.99 25.18
N ALA A 85 0.59 -1.10 25.86
CA ALA A 85 0.54 -0.91 27.30
C ALA A 85 -0.64 -0.06 27.77
N THR A 86 -1.46 0.50 26.89
CA THR A 86 -2.64 1.30 27.28
C THR A 86 -3.66 0.42 28.01
N ALA A 87 -4.09 0.84 29.21
CA ALA A 87 -4.90 0.02 30.08
C ALA A 87 -6.39 -0.02 29.70
N ASN A 88 -6.87 1.02 29.02
CA ASN A 88 -8.29 1.17 28.71
C ASN A 88 -8.52 1.93 27.39
N ARG A 89 -9.79 1.99 26.99
CA ARG A 89 -10.20 2.62 25.72
C ARG A 89 -9.88 4.12 25.67
N GLU A 90 -9.98 4.82 26.80
CA GLU A 90 -9.73 6.26 26.86
C GLU A 90 -8.25 6.57 26.69
N GLU A 91 -7.37 5.86 27.38
CA GLU A 91 -5.93 5.98 27.21
C GLU A 91 -5.49 5.66 25.78
N ARG A 92 -6.09 4.61 25.17
CA ARG A 92 -5.82 4.24 23.78
C ARG A 92 -6.22 5.35 22.81
N ARG A 93 -7.41 5.95 23.01
CA ARG A 93 -7.88 7.07 22.19
C ARG A 93 -6.95 8.28 22.33
N GLU A 94 -6.56 8.62 23.55
CA GLU A 94 -5.66 9.75 23.81
C GLU A 94 -4.26 9.50 23.23
N PHE A 95 -3.76 8.24 23.31
CA PHE A 95 -2.52 7.85 22.63
C PHE A 95 -2.60 8.07 21.13
N LEU A 96 -3.64 7.55 20.47
CA LEU A 96 -3.83 7.69 19.03
C LEU A 96 -3.97 9.16 18.62
N ARG A 97 -4.69 9.96 19.40
CA ARG A 97 -4.80 11.41 19.14
C ARG A 97 -3.42 12.07 19.11
N ARG A 98 -2.57 11.81 20.08
CA ARG A 98 -1.19 12.35 20.15
C ARG A 98 -0.31 11.79 19.02
N PHE A 99 -0.40 10.50 18.75
CA PHE A 99 0.34 9.83 17.69
C PHE A 99 0.08 10.47 16.33
N TRP A 100 -1.18 10.75 16.01
CA TRP A 100 -1.56 11.35 14.74
C TRP A 100 -1.31 12.86 14.70
N THR A 101 -1.51 13.58 15.79
CA THR A 101 -1.14 15.01 15.87
C THR A 101 0.35 15.21 15.59
N GLY A 102 1.21 14.34 16.12
CA GLY A 102 2.65 14.42 15.86
C GLY A 102 3.07 14.06 14.42
N ARG A 103 2.16 13.51 13.63
CA ARG A 103 2.37 13.12 12.22
C ARG A 103 1.61 13.99 11.22
N ASP A 104 0.95 15.00 11.70
CA ASP A 104 0.25 15.97 10.87
C ASP A 104 1.27 16.78 10.07
N ALA A 105 1.24 16.65 8.75
CA ALA A 105 2.16 17.34 7.86
C ALA A 105 1.79 18.82 7.68
N VAL A 106 0.51 19.16 7.90
CA VAL A 106 -0.03 20.52 7.71
C VAL A 106 -0.94 20.90 8.89
N PRO A 107 -0.36 21.18 10.08
CA PRO A 107 -1.15 21.49 11.29
C PRO A 107 -2.05 22.73 11.17
N ALA A 108 -1.91 23.50 10.09
CA ALA A 108 -2.75 24.67 9.80
C ALA A 108 -4.12 24.30 9.21
N THR A 109 -4.29 23.07 8.73
CA THR A 109 -5.57 22.55 8.24
C THR A 109 -6.35 21.87 9.38
N PRO A 110 -7.70 21.90 9.36
CA PRO A 110 -8.50 21.26 10.40
C PRO A 110 -8.47 19.73 10.34
N VAL A 111 -8.00 19.17 9.23
CA VAL A 111 -7.98 17.73 8.96
C VAL A 111 -6.54 17.24 8.85
N ASN A 112 -6.26 16.13 9.52
CA ASN A 112 -4.97 15.46 9.40
C ASN A 112 -4.97 14.54 8.16
N GLU A 113 -4.36 15.00 7.07
CA GLU A 113 -4.30 14.26 5.81
C GLU A 113 -3.52 12.94 5.94
N ARG A 114 -2.57 12.88 6.88
CA ARG A 114 -1.79 11.67 7.14
C ARG A 114 -2.64 10.57 7.77
N LEU A 115 -3.56 10.94 8.67
CA LEU A 115 -4.54 10.02 9.23
C LEU A 115 -5.51 9.51 8.16
N LEU A 116 -6.02 10.40 7.32
CA LEU A 116 -6.89 10.00 6.20
C LEU A 116 -6.19 9.06 5.22
N GLU A 117 -4.92 9.32 4.93
CA GLU A 117 -4.12 8.44 4.08
C GLU A 117 -3.93 7.06 4.74
N HIS A 118 -3.77 7.00 6.06
CA HIS A 118 -3.73 5.73 6.78
C HIS A 118 -5.07 4.97 6.63
N TYR A 119 -6.20 5.62 6.85
CA TYR A 119 -7.51 5.01 6.68
C TYR A 119 -7.71 4.48 5.26
N ARG A 120 -7.31 5.26 4.26
CA ARG A 120 -7.33 4.82 2.86
C ARG A 120 -6.50 3.56 2.65
N ARG A 121 -5.29 3.51 3.20
CA ARG A 121 -4.37 2.37 3.05
C ARG A 121 -4.90 1.11 3.72
N VAL A 122 -5.46 1.22 4.91
CA VAL A 122 -6.09 0.09 5.60
C VAL A 122 -7.26 -0.45 4.79
N TRP A 123 -8.14 0.43 4.30
CA TRP A 123 -9.26 0.03 3.45
C TRP A 123 -8.80 -0.69 2.17
N VAL A 124 -7.78 -0.16 1.50
CA VAL A 124 -7.20 -0.78 0.29
C VAL A 124 -6.58 -2.13 0.63
N ALA A 125 -5.82 -2.23 1.72
CA ALA A 125 -5.20 -3.47 2.15
C ALA A 125 -6.26 -4.57 2.35
N TRP A 126 -7.32 -4.25 3.07
CA TRP A 126 -8.40 -5.20 3.30
C TRP A 126 -9.10 -5.64 2.02
N ASN A 127 -9.46 -4.69 1.16
CA ASN A 127 -10.26 -5.00 -0.03
C ASN A 127 -9.47 -5.63 -1.19
N ARG A 128 -8.14 -5.42 -1.24
CA ARG A 128 -7.31 -5.93 -2.34
C ARG A 128 -6.43 -7.11 -1.95
N TYR A 129 -6.06 -7.22 -0.67
CA TYR A 129 -5.10 -8.21 -0.19
C TYR A 129 -5.64 -9.09 0.92
N GLY A 130 -6.97 -9.05 1.16
CA GLY A 130 -7.68 -9.87 2.13
C GLY A 130 -8.24 -11.19 1.58
N GLU A 131 -8.07 -11.47 0.28
CA GLU A 131 -8.69 -12.64 -0.37
C GLU A 131 -8.11 -13.97 0.12
N HIS A 132 -6.78 -14.03 0.31
CA HIS A 132 -6.09 -15.27 0.68
C HIS A 132 -5.76 -15.38 2.17
N GLN A 133 -5.70 -14.27 2.87
CA GLN A 133 -5.40 -14.18 4.29
C GLN A 133 -6.14 -13.01 4.93
N SER A 134 -6.97 -13.29 5.94
CA SER A 134 -7.67 -12.25 6.70
C SER A 134 -6.77 -11.69 7.81
N PRO A 135 -6.75 -10.37 8.04
CA PRO A 135 -7.44 -9.32 7.30
C PRO A 135 -6.79 -8.98 5.96
N TRP A 136 -5.52 -9.29 5.75
CA TRP A 136 -4.71 -9.12 4.54
C TRP A 136 -3.45 -9.99 4.60
N ASP A 137 -2.83 -10.19 3.45
CA ASP A 137 -1.52 -10.84 3.32
C ASP A 137 -0.35 -9.85 3.47
N ARG A 138 0.88 -10.30 3.23
CA ARG A 138 2.09 -9.47 3.32
C ARG A 138 2.07 -8.24 2.41
N ARG A 139 1.35 -8.28 1.30
CA ARG A 139 1.17 -7.11 0.42
C ARG A 139 0.38 -6.02 1.12
N GLY A 140 -0.65 -6.39 1.88
CA GLY A 140 -1.42 -5.45 2.69
C GLY A 140 -0.58 -4.76 3.76
N GLU A 141 0.29 -5.49 4.47
CA GLU A 141 1.21 -4.92 5.47
C GLU A 141 2.15 -3.86 4.84
N ILE A 142 2.76 -4.21 3.71
CA ILE A 142 3.64 -3.31 2.96
C ILE A 142 2.87 -2.10 2.42
N TYR A 143 1.64 -2.33 1.93
CA TYR A 143 0.81 -1.23 1.43
C TYR A 143 0.39 -0.25 2.54
N ILE A 144 0.02 -0.73 3.73
CA ILE A 144 -0.28 0.14 4.87
C ILE A 144 0.95 0.98 5.22
N ARG A 145 2.12 0.40 5.22
CA ARG A 145 3.36 1.06 5.60
C ARG A 145 3.81 2.11 4.57
N TYR A 146 3.86 1.74 3.29
CA TYR A 146 4.49 2.55 2.25
C TYR A 146 3.51 3.15 1.23
N GLY A 147 2.29 2.63 1.14
CA GLY A 147 1.28 3.06 0.16
C GLY A 147 1.41 2.38 -1.19
N GLU A 148 0.90 3.05 -2.22
CA GLU A 148 0.96 2.57 -3.60
C GLU A 148 2.42 2.53 -4.08
N PRO A 149 2.92 1.40 -4.59
CA PRO A 149 4.24 1.35 -5.17
C PRO A 149 4.32 2.15 -6.47
N ASP A 150 5.49 2.71 -6.74
CA ASP A 150 5.75 3.46 -7.97
C ASP A 150 5.77 2.56 -9.21
N TYR A 151 6.11 1.28 -9.02
CA TYR A 151 6.13 0.29 -10.09
C TYR A 151 5.74 -1.09 -9.54
N ARG A 152 4.97 -1.84 -10.34
CA ARG A 152 4.59 -3.24 -10.08
C ARG A 152 4.93 -4.11 -11.26
N ALA A 153 5.35 -5.33 -10.99
CA ALA A 153 5.49 -6.40 -11.97
C ALA A 153 4.98 -7.71 -11.38
N ARG A 154 4.35 -8.53 -12.20
CA ARG A 154 3.81 -9.84 -11.81
C ARG A 154 4.24 -10.90 -12.79
N SER A 155 4.41 -12.13 -12.32
CA SER A 155 4.83 -13.26 -13.13
C SER A 155 3.82 -13.68 -14.20
N ASP A 156 2.54 -13.36 -14.00
CA ASP A 156 1.43 -13.66 -14.92
C ASP A 156 1.12 -12.53 -15.92
N GLU A 157 1.71 -11.34 -15.71
CA GLU A 157 1.53 -10.17 -16.57
C GLU A 157 2.78 -9.89 -17.44
N ILE A 158 3.60 -10.92 -17.71
CA ILE A 158 4.82 -10.73 -18.46
C ILE A 158 4.48 -10.40 -19.93
N ASP A 159 4.22 -9.14 -20.17
CA ASP A 159 4.53 -8.56 -21.45
C ASP A 159 6.05 -8.47 -21.54
N PHE A 160 6.65 -9.09 -22.55
CA PHE A 160 8.10 -9.04 -22.81
C PHE A 160 8.61 -7.61 -23.11
N VAL A 161 7.78 -6.62 -22.91
CA VAL A 161 8.11 -5.21 -23.05
C VAL A 161 8.89 -4.78 -21.80
N LYS A 162 10.19 -4.59 -21.99
CA LYS A 162 11.07 -3.95 -20.97
C LYS A 162 10.38 -2.70 -20.44
N SER A 163 10.32 -2.54 -19.11
CA SER A 163 9.91 -1.27 -18.56
C SER A 163 10.76 -0.17 -19.17
N ALA A 164 10.13 0.76 -19.88
CA ALA A 164 10.80 1.92 -20.45
C ALA A 164 11.21 2.93 -19.37
N ASP A 165 10.79 2.74 -18.12
CA ASP A 165 11.10 3.65 -17.02
C ASP A 165 12.55 3.44 -16.53
N MET A 166 13.40 4.41 -16.84
CA MET A 166 14.80 4.44 -16.42
C MET A 166 14.99 4.42 -14.89
N ARG A 167 13.98 4.83 -14.11
CA ARG A 167 14.04 4.79 -12.64
C ARG A 167 13.99 3.35 -12.15
N VAL A 168 13.16 2.52 -12.75
CA VAL A 168 13.10 1.07 -12.47
C VAL A 168 14.46 0.43 -12.73
N GLN A 169 15.06 0.74 -13.88
CA GLN A 169 16.37 0.22 -14.25
C GLN A 169 17.44 0.59 -13.21
N ARG A 170 17.53 1.87 -12.85
CA ARG A 170 18.50 2.36 -11.86
C ARG A 170 18.37 1.71 -10.49
N VAL A 171 17.13 1.50 -10.02
CA VAL A 171 16.89 0.81 -8.74
C VAL A 171 17.38 -0.62 -8.82
N LYS A 172 17.01 -1.35 -9.87
CA LYS A 172 17.42 -2.75 -10.07
C LYS A 172 18.93 -2.92 -10.22
N GLU A 173 19.58 -2.05 -11.00
CA GLU A 173 21.05 -2.02 -11.13
C GLU A 173 21.74 -1.82 -9.79
N ARG A 174 21.28 -0.83 -9.02
CA ARG A 174 21.83 -0.54 -7.69
C ARG A 174 21.66 -1.73 -6.73
N LEU A 175 20.48 -2.34 -6.71
CA LEU A 175 20.21 -3.52 -5.88
C LEU A 175 21.07 -4.70 -6.29
N ALA A 176 21.19 -4.95 -7.60
CA ALA A 176 22.04 -6.01 -8.13
C ALA A 176 23.52 -5.79 -7.79
N LEU A 177 24.02 -4.56 -7.94
CA LEU A 177 25.38 -4.20 -7.55
C LEU A 177 25.62 -4.42 -6.05
N GLY A 178 24.65 -4.06 -5.20
CA GLY A 178 24.76 -4.26 -3.75
C GLY A 178 24.72 -5.73 -3.32
N LEU A 179 23.96 -6.57 -4.04
CA LEU A 179 23.82 -8.00 -3.72
C LEU A 179 24.93 -8.86 -4.31
N TYR A 180 25.39 -8.53 -5.52
CA TYR A 180 26.28 -9.43 -6.29
C TYR A 180 27.65 -8.82 -6.60
N GLY A 181 27.83 -7.51 -6.39
CA GLY A 181 29.04 -6.79 -6.77
C GLY A 181 29.12 -6.50 -8.28
N SER A 182 30.12 -5.69 -8.67
CA SER A 182 30.28 -5.19 -10.04
C SER A 182 30.63 -6.28 -11.06
N GLU A 183 31.26 -7.35 -10.62
CA GLU A 183 31.68 -8.45 -11.50
C GLU A 183 30.54 -9.27 -12.07
N PHE A 184 29.37 -9.23 -11.43
CA PHE A 184 28.20 -10.02 -11.80
C PHE A 184 27.15 -9.25 -12.60
N VAL A 185 27.26 -7.92 -12.72
CA VAL A 185 26.29 -7.07 -13.44
C VAL A 185 26.67 -6.94 -14.92
N ILE A 186 26.95 -8.08 -15.59
CA ILE A 186 27.38 -8.08 -16.98
C ILE A 186 26.20 -7.93 -17.97
N ASN A 187 24.97 -8.18 -17.53
CA ASN A 187 23.83 -8.14 -18.44
C ASN A 187 22.57 -7.51 -17.80
N VAL A 188 22.66 -6.22 -17.54
CA VAL A 188 21.59 -5.42 -16.91
C VAL A 188 20.27 -5.49 -17.66
N SER A 189 20.29 -5.79 -18.96
CA SER A 189 19.09 -5.90 -19.76
C SER A 189 18.13 -7.00 -19.32
N SER A 190 18.61 -8.02 -18.61
CA SER A 190 17.78 -9.09 -18.05
C SER A 190 17.16 -8.75 -16.68
N LEU A 191 17.65 -7.70 -16.00
CA LEU A 191 17.15 -7.27 -14.70
C LEU A 191 15.80 -6.53 -14.76
N HIS A 192 15.37 -6.13 -15.95
CA HIS A 192 14.24 -5.23 -16.12
C HIS A 192 12.87 -5.90 -15.94
N GLN A 193 12.78 -7.19 -15.98
CA GLN A 193 11.51 -7.92 -16.04
C GLN A 193 11.15 -8.69 -14.78
N GLY A 194 12.09 -9.01 -13.90
CA GLY A 194 11.84 -9.78 -12.71
C GLY A 194 12.47 -9.20 -11.46
N PRO A 195 12.12 -9.75 -10.29
CA PRO A 195 12.68 -9.32 -9.03
C PRO A 195 14.19 -9.57 -8.97
N VAL A 196 14.91 -8.66 -8.31
CA VAL A 196 16.33 -8.84 -7.98
C VAL A 196 16.40 -9.56 -6.63
N TYR A 197 16.67 -10.87 -6.66
CA TYR A 197 16.87 -11.64 -5.43
C TYR A 197 18.06 -12.59 -5.56
N PRO A 198 18.73 -12.92 -4.44
CA PRO A 198 19.84 -13.86 -4.47
C PRO A 198 19.34 -15.25 -4.86
N VAL A 199 19.88 -15.80 -5.93
CA VAL A 199 19.71 -17.21 -6.26
C VAL A 199 20.67 -18.01 -5.35
N ARG A 200 20.11 -18.84 -4.48
CA ARG A 200 20.91 -19.81 -3.75
C ARG A 200 21.46 -20.85 -4.72
N GLY A 201 22.66 -20.60 -5.21
CA GLY A 201 23.37 -21.52 -6.07
C GLY A 201 24.01 -22.65 -5.27
N THR A 202 23.96 -23.83 -5.80
CA THR A 202 24.75 -25.00 -5.38
C THR A 202 26.23 -24.81 -5.76
N GLY A 203 26.94 -23.93 -5.06
CA GLY A 203 28.40 -23.77 -5.21
C GLY A 203 28.95 -23.15 -6.50
N GLN A 204 28.08 -22.66 -7.39
CA GLN A 204 28.42 -21.88 -8.59
C GLN A 204 28.02 -20.43 -8.42
N SER A 205 28.66 -19.53 -9.17
CA SER A 205 28.42 -18.08 -9.15
C SER A 205 26.92 -17.75 -9.13
N PRO A 206 26.46 -16.78 -8.32
CA PRO A 206 25.05 -16.41 -8.29
C PRO A 206 24.61 -16.00 -9.68
N GLN A 207 23.62 -16.70 -10.21
CA GLN A 207 23.01 -16.32 -11.49
C GLN A 207 21.80 -15.44 -11.17
N ILE A 208 21.73 -14.28 -11.80
CA ILE A 208 20.52 -13.48 -11.80
C ILE A 208 19.54 -14.20 -12.73
N VAL A 209 18.54 -14.84 -12.16
CA VAL A 209 17.51 -15.50 -12.96
C VAL A 209 16.61 -14.39 -13.52
N ALA A 210 16.74 -14.16 -14.82
CA ALA A 210 15.79 -13.35 -15.53
C ALA A 210 14.38 -13.96 -15.40
N ALA A 211 13.37 -13.13 -15.25
CA ALA A 211 11.97 -13.54 -15.06
C ALA A 211 11.33 -14.32 -16.24
N GLY A 212 12.11 -14.76 -17.20
CA GLY A 212 11.68 -15.63 -18.30
C GLY A 212 12.10 -17.09 -18.14
N GLY A 213 12.88 -17.44 -17.13
CA GLY A 213 13.15 -18.84 -16.75
C GLY A 213 11.95 -19.37 -15.99
N SER A 214 11.52 -20.57 -16.30
CA SER A 214 10.38 -21.33 -15.74
C SER A 214 10.34 -21.40 -14.20
N SER A 215 10.27 -20.25 -13.53
CA SER A 215 9.92 -20.20 -12.11
C SER A 215 8.46 -20.65 -12.01
N GLN A 216 8.22 -21.85 -11.51
CA GLN A 216 6.90 -22.38 -11.25
C GLN A 216 6.19 -21.66 -10.09
N VAL A 217 6.90 -20.77 -9.39
CA VAL A 217 6.35 -20.01 -8.26
C VAL A 217 5.87 -18.66 -8.75
N PRO A 218 4.58 -18.35 -8.62
CA PRO A 218 4.07 -17.01 -8.88
C PRO A 218 4.77 -15.98 -8.01
N TRP A 219 5.08 -14.83 -8.57
CA TRP A 219 5.65 -13.71 -7.83
C TRP A 219 5.01 -12.39 -8.25
N GLU A 220 5.03 -11.43 -7.31
CA GLU A 220 4.72 -10.02 -7.52
C GLU A 220 5.85 -9.17 -6.94
N SER A 221 6.33 -8.18 -7.67
CA SER A 221 7.41 -7.28 -7.26
C SER A 221 6.95 -5.84 -7.27
N TRP A 222 7.23 -5.12 -6.18
CA TRP A 222 6.90 -3.71 -5.99
C TRP A 222 8.16 -2.89 -5.79
N ILE A 223 8.26 -1.75 -6.50
CA ILE A 223 9.38 -0.81 -6.36
C ILE A 223 8.85 0.52 -5.84
N TYR A 224 9.57 1.06 -4.85
CA TYR A 224 9.36 2.39 -4.27
C TYR A 224 10.61 3.23 -4.50
N PHE A 225 10.52 4.26 -5.35
CA PHE A 225 11.68 5.09 -5.70
C PHE A 225 12.12 6.03 -4.57
N GLY A 226 11.17 6.52 -3.78
CA GLY A 226 11.40 7.50 -2.70
C GLY A 226 11.99 6.94 -1.42
N LEU A 227 12.14 5.62 -1.29
CA LEU A 227 12.60 4.98 -0.07
C LEU A 227 14.06 4.52 -0.19
N GLY A 228 14.97 5.07 0.64
CA GLY A 228 16.36 4.63 0.72
C GLY A 228 17.13 4.59 -0.60
N GLY A 229 16.77 5.48 -1.54
CA GLY A 229 17.30 5.49 -2.90
C GLY A 229 16.63 4.46 -3.84
N GLY A 230 15.53 3.88 -3.42
CA GLY A 230 14.74 2.85 -4.11
C GLY A 230 14.84 1.48 -3.44
N ILE A 231 13.72 0.89 -3.11
CA ILE A 231 13.63 -0.48 -2.61
C ILE A 231 12.76 -1.32 -3.53
N GLU A 232 13.03 -2.61 -3.57
CA GLU A 232 12.20 -3.62 -4.21
C GLU A 232 11.71 -4.62 -3.15
N VAL A 233 10.41 -4.90 -3.14
CA VAL A 233 9.78 -5.91 -2.28
C VAL A 233 9.16 -6.97 -3.18
N THR A 234 9.52 -8.22 -2.96
CA THR A 234 9.02 -9.36 -3.73
C THR A 234 8.15 -10.25 -2.85
N PHE A 235 7.02 -10.62 -3.39
CA PHE A 235 6.05 -11.56 -2.80
C PHE A 235 6.02 -12.83 -3.65
N THR A 236 6.00 -13.99 -2.98
CA THR A 236 5.98 -15.33 -3.59
C THR A 236 4.93 -16.22 -2.90
#